data_6b304498a82d7e27fc90a4c55c59dc39
#
_entry.id   6b304498a82d7e27fc90a4c55c59dc39
#
_cell.length_a   1.000
_cell.length_b   1.000
_cell.length_c   1.000
_cell.angle_alpha   90.00
_cell.angle_beta   90.00
_cell.angle_gamma   90.00
#
_symmetry.space_group_name_H-M   'P 1'
#
loop_
_entity.id
_entity.type
_entity.pdbx_description
1 polymer ?
#
loop_
_entity_poly.entity_id
_entity_poly.type
_entity_poly.pdbx_seq_one_letter_code
_entity_poly.pdbx_strand_id
1 'polypeptide(L)'
;MRTALVIGTGLIGTSAALALAGRGVTVHLEDHDPEQARTAAALGAGTDEAPGGPVDLALVAAPPAHVARVLADAMRRGVARGYLDVASVKGGPRRELEALGLDLSAYLGTHPMSGREKSGPLAATADLFEGRPWVLTPTRDTDTEVLNLALELVSHCRAVPVVMDADAHDRAVALVSHMPHLVSSMVAARLEHAEEAAVRLCGQGVRDVTRIAASDPRMWIDILSANPGPVADLLSDVAGDL
;
A
#
# COMPACT_ATOMS: atom_id res chain seq x y z
N MET A 1 12.32 -12.73 12.49
CA MET A 1 12.66 -11.30 12.22
C MET A 1 12.97 -10.60 13.53
N ARG A 2 14.15 -9.98 13.64
CA ARG A 2 14.57 -9.22 14.85
C ARG A 2 14.66 -7.72 14.58
N THR A 3 15.00 -7.35 13.37
CA THR A 3 15.23 -5.97 12.96
C THR A 3 14.48 -5.66 11.68
N ALA A 4 13.90 -4.47 11.59
CA ALA A 4 13.21 -3.99 10.39
C ALA A 4 13.55 -2.52 10.12
N LEU A 5 13.57 -2.13 8.84
CA LEU A 5 13.61 -0.76 8.39
C LEU A 5 12.31 -0.44 7.65
N VAL A 6 11.57 0.53 8.13
CA VAL A 6 10.37 1.03 7.45
C VAL A 6 10.71 2.33 6.74
N ILE A 7 10.59 2.34 5.41
CA ILE A 7 10.85 3.49 4.55
C ILE A 7 9.52 4.05 4.06
N GLY A 8 9.16 5.21 4.57
CA GLY A 8 7.85 5.84 4.45
C GLY A 8 7.02 5.65 5.70
N THR A 9 6.89 6.72 6.48
CA THR A 9 6.23 6.75 7.79
C THR A 9 4.84 7.41 7.74
N GLY A 10 4.12 7.17 6.64
CA GLY A 10 2.71 7.48 6.53
C GLY A 10 1.82 6.54 7.38
N LEU A 11 0.53 6.53 7.11
CA LEU A 11 -0.43 5.67 7.80
C LEU A 11 -0.01 4.19 7.80
N ILE A 12 0.29 3.63 6.63
CA ILE A 12 0.56 2.19 6.47
C ILE A 12 1.91 1.82 7.09
N GLY A 13 2.99 2.55 6.74
CA GLY A 13 4.32 2.27 7.26
C GLY A 13 4.39 2.40 8.78
N THR A 14 3.83 3.46 9.35
CA THR A 14 3.81 3.66 10.81
C THR A 14 2.95 2.60 11.51
N SER A 15 1.81 2.19 10.93
CA SER A 15 0.99 1.13 11.52
C SER A 15 1.71 -0.22 11.53
N ALA A 16 2.42 -0.57 10.45
CA ALA A 16 3.23 -1.78 10.40
C ALA A 16 4.39 -1.71 11.41
N ALA A 17 5.06 -0.57 11.51
CA ALA A 17 6.11 -0.32 12.47
C ALA A 17 5.62 -0.47 13.93
N LEU A 18 4.48 0.10 14.29
CA LEU A 18 3.84 -0.06 15.60
C LEU A 18 3.52 -1.53 15.91
N ALA A 19 2.98 -2.26 14.93
CA ALA A 19 2.67 -3.68 15.10
C ALA A 19 3.95 -4.51 15.34
N LEU A 20 5.03 -4.23 14.62
CA LEU A 20 6.32 -4.88 14.77
C LEU A 20 6.98 -4.55 16.12
N ALA A 21 7.04 -3.26 16.48
CA ALA A 21 7.61 -2.80 17.74
C ALA A 21 6.88 -3.42 18.95
N GLY A 22 5.54 -3.50 18.90
CA GLY A 22 4.71 -4.15 19.90
C GLY A 22 4.96 -5.67 20.04
N ARG A 23 5.70 -6.28 19.10
CA ARG A 23 6.13 -7.70 19.13
C ARG A 23 7.60 -7.88 19.45
N GLY A 24 8.29 -6.79 19.82
CA GLY A 24 9.70 -6.81 20.24
C GLY A 24 10.69 -6.80 19.07
N VAL A 25 10.24 -6.45 17.85
CA VAL A 25 11.14 -6.19 16.72
C VAL A 25 11.76 -4.82 16.90
N THR A 26 13.08 -4.70 16.71
CA THR A 26 13.75 -3.40 16.64
C THR A 26 13.45 -2.76 15.29
N VAL A 27 12.72 -1.64 15.30
CA VAL A 27 12.30 -0.96 14.08
C VAL A 27 13.06 0.34 13.91
N HIS A 28 13.67 0.51 12.73
CA HIS A 28 14.23 1.76 12.25
C HIS A 28 13.28 2.42 11.27
N LEU A 29 13.20 3.75 11.29
CA LEU A 29 12.26 4.55 10.53
C LEU A 29 13.02 5.51 9.61
N GLU A 30 12.70 5.50 8.33
CA GLU A 30 13.25 6.42 7.34
C GLU A 30 12.09 7.05 6.56
N ASP A 31 12.12 8.38 6.36
CA ASP A 31 11.16 9.10 5.52
C ASP A 31 11.88 10.21 4.78
N HIS A 32 11.36 10.62 3.61
CA HIS A 32 11.87 11.76 2.86
C HIS A 32 11.65 13.08 3.63
N ASP A 33 10.63 13.13 4.49
CA ASP A 33 10.39 14.17 5.47
C ASP A 33 10.79 13.66 6.86
N PRO A 34 11.93 14.11 7.41
CA PRO A 34 12.42 13.66 8.72
C PRO A 34 11.44 13.93 9.87
N GLU A 35 10.54 14.91 9.75
CA GLU A 35 9.52 15.17 10.77
C GLU A 35 8.49 14.04 10.87
N GLN A 36 8.15 13.39 9.74
CA GLN A 36 7.27 12.24 9.72
C GLN A 36 7.91 11.05 10.47
N ALA A 37 9.20 10.78 10.22
CA ALA A 37 9.92 9.72 10.94
C ALA A 37 10.01 10.00 12.44
N ARG A 38 10.35 11.24 12.86
CA ARG A 38 10.35 11.65 14.26
C ARG A 38 8.97 11.51 14.91
N THR A 39 7.92 11.90 14.20
CA THR A 39 6.54 11.76 14.71
C THR A 39 6.20 10.29 14.91
N ALA A 40 6.53 9.41 13.96
CA ALA A 40 6.31 7.98 14.09
C ALA A 40 7.11 7.38 15.26
N ALA A 41 8.37 7.81 15.44
CA ALA A 41 9.20 7.40 16.57
C ALA A 41 8.59 7.83 17.92
N ALA A 42 8.11 9.08 18.02
CA ALA A 42 7.44 9.59 19.22
C ALA A 42 6.15 8.82 19.56
N LEU A 43 5.48 8.20 18.57
CA LEU A 43 4.33 7.31 18.76
C LEU A 43 4.73 5.90 19.22
N GLY A 44 6.03 5.59 19.32
CA GLY A 44 6.52 4.28 19.71
C GLY A 44 6.64 3.28 18.56
N ALA A 45 6.64 3.75 17.30
CA ALA A 45 6.77 2.88 16.12
C ALA A 45 8.20 2.36 15.90
N GLY A 46 9.20 2.94 16.58
CA GLY A 46 10.60 2.58 16.44
C GLY A 46 11.52 3.77 16.73
N THR A 47 12.69 3.80 16.09
CA THR A 47 13.67 4.89 16.17
C THR A 47 13.93 5.47 14.79
N ASP A 48 14.15 6.79 14.71
CA ASP A 48 14.60 7.49 13.50
C ASP A 48 16.14 7.47 13.33
N GLU A 49 16.84 6.73 14.19
CA GLU A 49 18.27 6.48 14.02
C GLU A 49 18.50 5.42 12.92
N ALA A 50 19.52 5.64 12.09
CA ALA A 50 19.92 4.68 11.07
C ALA A 50 20.37 3.34 11.71
N PRO A 51 20.07 2.18 11.10
CA PRO A 51 20.55 0.91 11.60
C PRO A 51 22.08 0.81 11.50
N GLY A 52 22.72 0.14 12.46
CA GLY A 52 24.18 -0.07 12.49
C GLY A 52 24.71 -1.06 11.44
N GLY A 53 23.83 -1.63 10.61
CA GLY A 53 24.14 -2.59 9.56
C GLY A 53 22.84 -3.07 8.89
N PRO A 54 22.92 -4.03 7.94
CA PRO A 54 21.74 -4.55 7.25
C PRO A 54 20.75 -5.16 8.24
N VAL A 55 19.47 -4.76 8.11
CA VAL A 55 18.35 -5.33 8.89
C VAL A 55 17.82 -6.62 8.23
N ASP A 56 16.96 -7.36 8.94
CA ASP A 56 16.34 -8.55 8.37
C ASP A 56 15.39 -8.19 7.23
N LEU A 57 14.58 -7.14 7.41
CA LEU A 57 13.56 -6.74 6.45
C LEU A 57 13.49 -5.22 6.26
N ALA A 58 13.47 -4.76 5.01
CA ALA A 58 13.07 -3.40 4.65
C ALA A 58 11.63 -3.40 4.07
N LEU A 59 10.76 -2.59 4.66
CA LEU A 59 9.39 -2.38 4.21
C LEU A 59 9.25 -0.99 3.60
N VAL A 60 9.01 -0.91 2.29
CA VAL A 60 8.82 0.35 1.57
C VAL A 60 7.34 0.70 1.50
N ALA A 61 6.98 1.78 2.19
CA ALA A 61 5.62 2.32 2.25
C ALA A 61 5.52 3.71 1.60
N ALA A 62 6.13 3.84 0.43
CA ALA A 62 6.10 5.04 -0.39
C ALA A 62 4.86 5.06 -1.32
N PRO A 63 4.43 6.25 -1.80
CA PRO A 63 3.39 6.35 -2.83
C PRO A 63 3.74 5.52 -4.08
N PRO A 64 2.74 4.97 -4.82
CA PRO A 64 2.97 4.07 -5.96
C PRO A 64 3.99 4.57 -6.98
N ALA A 65 3.94 5.86 -7.33
CA ALA A 65 4.86 6.50 -8.28
C ALA A 65 6.34 6.53 -7.82
N HIS A 66 6.62 6.24 -6.56
CA HIS A 66 7.96 6.32 -5.98
C HIS A 66 8.51 4.99 -5.48
N VAL A 67 7.67 3.97 -5.36
CA VAL A 67 8.02 2.67 -4.78
C VAL A 67 9.23 2.04 -5.44
N ALA A 68 9.25 1.92 -6.77
CA ALA A 68 10.35 1.28 -7.48
C ALA A 68 11.67 2.02 -7.27
N ARG A 69 11.66 3.35 -7.31
CA ARG A 69 12.86 4.15 -7.07
C ARG A 69 13.40 3.99 -5.65
N VAL A 70 12.50 4.01 -4.65
CA VAL A 70 12.88 3.86 -3.23
C VAL A 70 13.41 2.46 -2.96
N LEU A 71 12.74 1.41 -3.50
CA LEU A 71 13.23 0.04 -3.44
C LEU A 71 14.61 -0.10 -4.08
N ALA A 72 14.78 0.43 -5.30
CA ALA A 72 16.06 0.37 -6.00
C ALA A 72 17.20 1.03 -5.23
N ASP A 73 16.95 2.17 -4.57
CA ASP A 73 17.91 2.83 -3.70
C ASP A 73 18.24 1.94 -2.49
N ALA A 74 17.24 1.47 -1.79
CA ALA A 74 17.41 0.60 -0.62
C ALA A 74 18.18 -0.70 -0.96
N MET A 75 17.86 -1.34 -2.08
CA MET A 75 18.55 -2.52 -2.56
C MET A 75 20.01 -2.25 -2.92
N ARG A 76 20.31 -1.16 -3.62
CA ARG A 76 21.70 -0.75 -3.95
C ARG A 76 22.52 -0.41 -2.71
N ARG A 77 21.89 0.17 -1.69
CA ARG A 77 22.53 0.44 -0.39
C ARG A 77 22.74 -0.85 0.43
N GLY A 78 22.08 -1.94 0.07
CA GLY A 78 22.18 -3.20 0.81
C GLY A 78 21.68 -3.10 2.25
N VAL A 79 20.62 -2.29 2.50
CA VAL A 79 20.15 -1.97 3.86
C VAL A 79 19.46 -3.13 4.56
N ALA A 80 19.04 -4.17 3.83
CA ALA A 80 18.30 -5.31 4.37
C ALA A 80 18.64 -6.61 3.64
N ARG A 81 18.25 -7.75 4.24
CA ARG A 81 18.32 -9.07 3.60
C ARG A 81 17.12 -9.33 2.70
N GLY A 82 15.94 -8.84 3.08
CA GLY A 82 14.70 -8.93 2.31
C GLY A 82 14.04 -7.57 2.14
N TYR A 83 13.35 -7.37 1.02
CA TYR A 83 12.69 -6.13 0.65
C TYR A 83 11.23 -6.38 0.31
N LEU A 84 10.34 -5.63 0.92
CA LEU A 84 8.91 -5.65 0.63
C LEU A 84 8.42 -4.25 0.31
N ASP A 85 7.36 -4.14 -0.47
CA ASP A 85 6.56 -2.93 -0.59
C ASP A 85 5.12 -3.17 -0.14
N VAL A 86 4.37 -2.09 0.07
CA VAL A 86 2.94 -2.11 0.42
C VAL A 86 2.08 -1.35 -0.58
N ALA A 87 2.55 -1.16 -1.81
CA ALA A 87 1.84 -0.42 -2.83
C ALA A 87 0.51 -1.07 -3.22
N SER A 88 -0.43 -0.25 -3.70
CA SER A 88 -1.75 -0.70 -4.14
C SER A 88 -1.74 -1.50 -5.43
N VAL A 89 -0.62 -1.49 -6.19
CA VAL A 89 -0.41 -2.22 -7.44
C VAL A 89 0.88 -3.01 -7.36
N LYS A 90 0.96 -4.14 -8.05
CA LYS A 90 2.11 -5.06 -7.96
C LYS A 90 2.91 -5.18 -9.25
N GLY A 91 2.24 -5.20 -10.40
CA GLY A 91 2.92 -5.38 -11.68
C GLY A 91 3.80 -4.19 -12.08
N GLY A 92 3.36 -2.95 -11.82
CA GLY A 92 4.11 -1.74 -12.15
C GLY A 92 5.48 -1.67 -11.48
N PRO A 93 5.55 -1.60 -10.15
CA PRO A 93 6.80 -1.52 -9.39
C PRO A 93 7.78 -2.63 -9.75
N ARG A 94 7.30 -3.87 -9.91
CA ARG A 94 8.14 -5.00 -10.30
C ARG A 94 8.79 -4.79 -11.67
N ARG A 95 8.01 -4.47 -12.71
CA ARG A 95 8.53 -4.22 -14.05
C ARG A 95 9.56 -3.09 -14.09
N GLU A 96 9.36 -2.04 -13.30
CA GLU A 96 10.33 -0.94 -13.19
C GLU A 96 11.65 -1.41 -12.56
N LEU A 97 11.60 -2.24 -11.52
CA LEU A 97 12.80 -2.82 -10.89
C LEU A 97 13.54 -3.77 -11.84
N GLU A 98 12.82 -4.62 -12.59
CA GLU A 98 13.37 -5.49 -13.63
C GLU A 98 14.07 -4.67 -14.72
N ALA A 99 13.47 -3.58 -15.18
CA ALA A 99 14.06 -2.68 -16.17
C ALA A 99 15.34 -1.98 -15.67
N LEU A 100 15.51 -1.84 -14.35
CA LEU A 100 16.74 -1.32 -13.73
C LEU A 100 17.84 -2.40 -13.59
N GLY A 101 17.57 -3.65 -14.00
CA GLY A 101 18.53 -4.75 -13.97
C GLY A 101 18.88 -5.24 -12.55
N LEU A 102 17.99 -5.04 -11.58
CA LEU A 102 18.19 -5.48 -10.20
C LEU A 102 17.89 -6.98 -10.07
N ASP A 103 18.64 -7.66 -9.22
CA ASP A 103 18.28 -8.99 -8.75
C ASP A 103 17.08 -8.88 -7.78
N LEU A 104 15.97 -9.47 -8.17
CA LEU A 104 14.72 -9.42 -7.41
C LEU A 104 14.48 -10.67 -6.55
N SER A 105 15.47 -11.55 -6.38
CA SER A 105 15.35 -12.73 -5.52
C SER A 105 15.02 -12.34 -4.06
N ALA A 106 15.64 -11.25 -3.59
CA ALA A 106 15.40 -10.69 -2.26
C ALA A 106 14.19 -9.74 -2.16
N TYR A 107 13.40 -9.60 -3.22
CA TYR A 107 12.21 -8.72 -3.23
C TYR A 107 10.92 -9.52 -3.37
N LEU A 108 9.90 -9.11 -2.61
CA LEU A 108 8.54 -9.62 -2.71
C LEU A 108 7.53 -8.48 -2.61
N GLY A 109 6.70 -8.30 -3.64
CA GLY A 109 5.63 -7.33 -3.64
C GLY A 109 4.50 -7.74 -2.68
N THR A 110 4.02 -6.80 -1.86
CA THR A 110 2.90 -7.06 -0.95
C THR A 110 1.86 -5.94 -0.99
N HIS A 111 0.65 -6.21 -0.49
CA HIS A 111 -0.40 -5.19 -0.38
C HIS A 111 -1.34 -5.49 0.79
N PRO A 112 -1.27 -4.75 1.90
CA PRO A 112 -2.29 -4.82 2.94
C PRO A 112 -3.59 -4.20 2.44
N MET A 113 -4.67 -4.99 2.38
CA MET A 113 -6.01 -4.53 1.97
C MET A 113 -6.66 -3.73 3.10
N SER A 114 -6.01 -2.64 3.49
CA SER A 114 -6.41 -1.80 4.62
C SER A 114 -6.00 -0.36 4.37
N GLY A 115 -6.86 0.57 4.76
CA GLY A 115 -6.64 2.01 4.66
C GLY A 115 -7.70 2.77 5.43
N ARG A 116 -7.47 4.07 5.58
CA ARG A 116 -8.43 5.04 6.16
C ARG A 116 -8.38 6.33 5.34
N GLU A 117 -9.38 7.17 5.49
CA GLU A 117 -9.44 8.49 4.83
C GLU A 117 -8.37 9.48 5.36
N LYS A 118 -7.84 9.22 6.56
CA LYS A 118 -6.77 10.04 7.18
C LYS A 118 -5.40 9.50 6.79
N SER A 119 -4.45 10.38 6.54
CA SER A 119 -3.06 10.09 6.19
C SER A 119 -2.09 10.51 7.29
N GLY A 120 -0.82 10.11 7.13
CA GLY A 120 0.28 10.46 8.05
C GLY A 120 0.37 9.56 9.29
N PRO A 121 1.45 9.71 10.08
CA PRO A 121 1.74 8.86 11.23
C PRO A 121 0.72 9.02 12.36
N LEU A 122 0.12 10.20 12.54
CA LEU A 122 -0.88 10.45 13.59
C LEU A 122 -2.18 9.66 13.41
N ALA A 123 -2.45 9.16 12.21
CA ALA A 123 -3.61 8.31 11.94
C ALA A 123 -3.32 6.81 12.13
N ALA A 124 -2.04 6.44 12.36
CA ALA A 124 -1.59 5.07 12.44
C ALA A 124 -2.03 4.38 13.74
N THR A 125 -2.32 3.09 13.64
CA THR A 125 -2.62 2.23 14.79
C THR A 125 -2.04 0.84 14.55
N ALA A 126 -1.60 0.16 15.60
CA ALA A 126 -0.98 -1.17 15.51
C ALA A 126 -1.95 -2.27 15.05
N ASP A 127 -3.26 -2.03 15.17
CA ASP A 127 -4.33 -2.95 14.82
C ASP A 127 -4.95 -2.70 13.43
N LEU A 128 -4.39 -1.77 12.66
CA LEU A 128 -4.91 -1.38 11.34
C LEU A 128 -5.17 -2.58 10.41
N PHE A 129 -4.33 -3.60 10.51
CA PHE A 129 -4.33 -4.76 9.61
C PHE A 129 -5.03 -5.99 10.19
N GLU A 130 -5.48 -5.93 11.45
CA GLU A 130 -6.03 -7.07 12.16
C GLU A 130 -7.23 -7.69 11.43
N GLY A 131 -7.11 -9.00 11.10
CA GLY A 131 -8.11 -9.75 10.37
C GLY A 131 -8.30 -9.32 8.91
N ARG A 132 -7.48 -8.38 8.38
CA ARG A 132 -7.56 -7.91 7.00
C ARG A 132 -6.69 -8.76 6.08
N PRO A 133 -7.10 -8.96 4.82
CA PRO A 133 -6.24 -9.60 3.84
C PRO A 133 -4.95 -8.80 3.64
N TRP A 134 -3.83 -9.52 3.54
CA TRP A 134 -2.54 -8.96 3.13
C TRP A 134 -2.01 -9.81 1.98
N VAL A 135 -2.02 -9.23 0.78
CA VAL A 135 -1.62 -9.95 -0.42
C VAL A 135 -0.10 -10.05 -0.47
N LEU A 136 0.38 -11.21 -0.88
CA LEU A 136 1.78 -11.53 -1.18
C LEU A 136 1.85 -12.00 -2.63
N THR A 137 2.79 -11.44 -3.41
CA THR A 137 2.97 -11.81 -4.83
C THR A 137 4.35 -12.41 -5.09
N PRO A 138 4.69 -13.59 -4.50
CA PRO A 138 5.95 -14.25 -4.76
C PRO A 138 6.03 -14.71 -6.21
N THR A 139 7.26 -14.82 -6.70
CA THR A 139 7.55 -15.42 -7.99
C THR A 139 8.40 -16.69 -7.78
N ARG A 140 8.74 -17.37 -8.89
CA ARG A 140 9.60 -18.54 -8.83
C ARG A 140 11.02 -18.23 -8.33
N ASP A 141 11.46 -16.99 -8.54
CA ASP A 141 12.80 -16.52 -8.19
C ASP A 141 12.85 -15.88 -6.81
N THR A 142 11.71 -15.73 -6.11
CA THR A 142 11.66 -15.17 -4.76
C THR A 142 12.30 -16.14 -3.77
N ASP A 143 13.30 -15.66 -3.03
CA ASP A 143 13.97 -16.44 -1.99
C ASP A 143 12.99 -16.88 -0.91
N THR A 144 13.10 -18.12 -0.47
CA THR A 144 12.27 -18.67 0.61
C THR A 144 12.42 -17.89 1.91
N GLU A 145 13.61 -17.33 2.18
CA GLU A 145 13.86 -16.48 3.36
C GLU A 145 12.99 -15.22 3.31
N VAL A 146 12.89 -14.57 2.16
CA VAL A 146 12.07 -13.36 1.99
C VAL A 146 10.58 -13.67 2.13
N LEU A 147 10.12 -14.79 1.56
CA LEU A 147 8.75 -15.24 1.76
C LEU A 147 8.44 -15.49 3.25
N ASN A 148 9.35 -16.12 3.97
CA ASN A 148 9.19 -16.36 5.41
C ASN A 148 9.15 -15.04 6.20
N LEU A 149 10.01 -14.07 5.87
CA LEU A 149 10.00 -12.74 6.49
C LEU A 149 8.67 -12.00 6.21
N ALA A 150 8.13 -12.12 5.00
CA ALA A 150 6.85 -11.54 4.64
C ALA A 150 5.69 -12.18 5.44
N LEU A 151 5.67 -13.50 5.56
CA LEU A 151 4.67 -14.22 6.38
C LEU A 151 4.78 -13.85 7.87
N GLU A 152 6.00 -13.66 8.37
CA GLU A 152 6.24 -13.22 9.74
C GLU A 152 5.75 -11.79 9.98
N LEU A 153 6.00 -10.85 9.03
CA LEU A 153 5.43 -9.49 9.06
C LEU A 153 3.90 -9.55 9.13
N VAL A 154 3.27 -10.31 8.23
CA VAL A 154 1.81 -10.45 8.18
C VAL A 154 1.26 -11.00 9.50
N SER A 155 1.95 -11.98 10.09
CA SER A 155 1.59 -12.55 11.40
C SER A 155 1.71 -11.53 12.53
N HIS A 156 2.79 -10.74 12.57
CA HIS A 156 2.97 -9.67 13.55
C HIS A 156 1.89 -8.60 13.45
N CYS A 157 1.45 -8.29 12.23
CA CYS A 157 0.35 -7.38 11.95
C CYS A 157 -1.05 -8.01 12.18
N ARG A 158 -1.13 -9.30 12.56
CA ARG A 158 -2.38 -10.05 12.77
C ARG A 158 -3.28 -10.03 11.54
N ALA A 159 -2.69 -9.88 10.36
CA ALA A 159 -3.36 -9.91 9.08
C ALA A 159 -3.50 -11.35 8.54
N VAL A 160 -4.31 -11.51 7.51
CA VAL A 160 -4.55 -12.80 6.85
C VAL A 160 -3.77 -12.85 5.54
N PRO A 161 -2.75 -13.71 5.38
CA PRO A 161 -1.98 -13.78 4.15
C PRO A 161 -2.83 -14.34 3.00
N VAL A 162 -2.74 -13.68 1.83
CA VAL A 162 -3.35 -14.14 0.57
C VAL A 162 -2.24 -14.16 -0.49
N VAL A 163 -1.91 -15.35 -0.99
CA VAL A 163 -0.87 -15.49 -2.02
C VAL A 163 -1.52 -15.54 -3.39
N MET A 164 -1.06 -14.68 -4.31
CA MET A 164 -1.52 -14.69 -5.70
C MET A 164 -0.44 -14.11 -6.64
N ASP A 165 -0.67 -14.27 -7.93
CA ASP A 165 0.13 -13.66 -8.97
C ASP A 165 -0.08 -12.13 -9.04
N ALA A 166 0.96 -11.35 -9.42
CA ALA A 166 0.91 -9.90 -9.45
C ALA A 166 -0.14 -9.35 -10.43
N ASP A 167 -0.26 -9.95 -11.62
CA ASP A 167 -1.26 -9.53 -12.61
C ASP A 167 -2.68 -9.92 -12.17
N ALA A 168 -2.83 -11.09 -11.51
CA ALA A 168 -4.11 -11.48 -10.91
C ALA A 168 -4.52 -10.52 -9.78
N HIS A 169 -3.55 -10.09 -8.95
CA HIS A 169 -3.78 -9.06 -7.95
C HIS A 169 -4.28 -7.75 -8.58
N ASP A 170 -3.58 -7.24 -9.60
CA ASP A 170 -3.90 -5.95 -10.20
C ASP A 170 -5.29 -5.96 -10.88
N ARG A 171 -5.70 -7.10 -11.47
CA ARG A 171 -7.09 -7.31 -11.94
C ARG A 171 -8.09 -7.36 -10.79
N ALA A 172 -7.76 -8.07 -9.71
CA ALA A 172 -8.66 -8.19 -8.57
C ALA A 172 -8.91 -6.83 -7.90
N VAL A 173 -7.85 -6.04 -7.64
CA VAL A 173 -8.03 -4.72 -7.01
C VAL A 173 -8.69 -3.70 -7.95
N ALA A 174 -8.53 -3.86 -9.27
CA ALA A 174 -9.30 -3.07 -10.23
C ALA A 174 -10.81 -3.30 -10.03
N LEU A 175 -11.23 -4.55 -9.84
CA LEU A 175 -12.64 -4.91 -9.64
C LEU A 175 -13.18 -4.48 -8.28
N VAL A 176 -12.45 -4.77 -7.19
CA VAL A 176 -13.00 -4.62 -5.82
C VAL A 176 -12.72 -3.26 -5.19
N SER A 177 -11.85 -2.44 -5.80
CA SER A 177 -11.39 -1.16 -5.23
C SER A 177 -11.42 -0.02 -6.26
N HIS A 178 -10.68 -0.16 -7.37
CA HIS A 178 -10.43 0.96 -8.27
C HIS A 178 -11.68 1.39 -9.05
N MET A 179 -12.35 0.44 -9.69
CA MET A 179 -13.59 0.71 -10.43
C MET A 179 -14.71 1.23 -9.52
N PRO A 180 -15.01 0.63 -8.35
CA PRO A 180 -16.02 1.18 -7.44
C PRO A 180 -15.75 2.61 -7.04
N HIS A 181 -14.48 2.97 -6.77
CA HIS A 181 -14.13 4.35 -6.44
C HIS A 181 -14.33 5.30 -7.62
N LEU A 182 -13.89 4.90 -8.81
CA LEU A 182 -14.05 5.72 -10.03
C LEU A 182 -15.52 5.97 -10.35
N VAL A 183 -16.35 4.93 -10.30
CA VAL A 183 -17.81 5.05 -10.51
C VAL A 183 -18.44 5.95 -9.46
N SER A 184 -18.07 5.79 -8.18
CA SER A 184 -18.51 6.67 -7.09
C SER A 184 -18.17 8.15 -7.38
N SER A 185 -16.94 8.41 -7.82
CA SER A 185 -16.48 9.76 -8.17
C SER A 185 -17.22 10.33 -9.37
N MET A 186 -17.50 9.50 -10.38
CA MET A 186 -18.29 9.91 -11.54
C MET A 186 -19.73 10.28 -11.16
N VAL A 187 -20.37 9.51 -10.26
CA VAL A 187 -21.73 9.83 -9.76
C VAL A 187 -21.70 11.13 -8.95
N ALA A 188 -20.72 11.30 -8.05
CA ALA A 188 -20.55 12.51 -7.26
C ALA A 188 -20.38 13.76 -8.16
N ALA A 189 -19.55 13.66 -9.21
CA ALA A 189 -19.32 14.75 -10.15
C ALA A 189 -20.61 15.18 -10.92
N ARG A 190 -21.55 14.25 -11.15
CA ARG A 190 -22.84 14.61 -11.76
C ARG A 190 -23.72 15.45 -10.85
N LEU A 191 -23.59 15.28 -9.53
CA LEU A 191 -24.35 16.07 -8.55
C LEU A 191 -23.84 17.52 -8.42
N GLU A 192 -22.57 17.77 -8.75
CA GLU A 192 -21.99 19.13 -8.71
C GLU A 192 -22.72 20.11 -9.63
N HIS A 193 -23.24 19.64 -10.76
CA HIS A 193 -23.94 20.45 -11.74
C HIS A 193 -25.46 20.20 -11.76
N ALA A 194 -25.98 19.49 -10.75
CA ALA A 194 -27.41 19.21 -10.63
C ALA A 194 -28.17 20.44 -10.09
N GLU A 195 -29.42 20.59 -10.51
CA GLU A 195 -30.31 21.61 -9.94
C GLU A 195 -30.50 21.39 -8.44
N GLU A 196 -30.59 22.46 -7.67
CA GLU A 196 -30.77 22.42 -6.20
C GLU A 196 -31.98 21.55 -5.79
N ALA A 197 -33.05 21.60 -6.57
CA ALA A 197 -34.24 20.77 -6.33
C ALA A 197 -33.93 19.27 -6.40
N ALA A 198 -33.08 18.85 -7.34
CA ALA A 198 -32.65 17.46 -7.45
C ALA A 198 -31.74 17.05 -6.28
N VAL A 199 -30.79 17.91 -5.89
CA VAL A 199 -29.91 17.66 -4.74
C VAL A 199 -30.70 17.50 -3.45
N ARG A 200 -31.79 18.26 -3.26
CA ARG A 200 -32.68 18.13 -2.10
C ARG A 200 -33.40 16.77 -2.02
N LEU A 201 -33.51 16.05 -3.11
CA LEU A 201 -34.11 14.71 -3.15
C LEU A 201 -33.08 13.59 -2.84
N CYS A 202 -31.79 13.92 -2.65
CA CYS A 202 -30.75 12.94 -2.35
C CYS A 202 -31.02 12.25 -1.01
N GLY A 203 -31.40 10.98 -1.07
CA GLY A 203 -31.58 10.10 0.07
C GLY A 203 -30.32 9.35 0.46
N GLN A 204 -30.47 8.33 1.32
CA GLN A 204 -29.37 7.52 1.83
C GLN A 204 -28.61 6.80 0.71
N GLY A 205 -29.30 6.27 -0.33
CA GLY A 205 -28.67 5.55 -1.43
C GLY A 205 -27.60 6.37 -2.17
N VAL A 206 -27.86 7.67 -2.43
CA VAL A 206 -26.87 8.57 -3.05
C VAL A 206 -25.68 8.77 -2.12
N ARG A 207 -25.92 8.96 -0.83
CA ARG A 207 -24.85 9.15 0.18
C ARG A 207 -23.95 7.92 0.26
N ASP A 208 -24.52 6.72 0.24
CA ASP A 208 -23.77 5.46 0.31
C ASP A 208 -22.90 5.28 -0.93
N VAL A 209 -23.44 5.54 -2.13
CA VAL A 209 -22.71 5.42 -3.39
C VAL A 209 -21.59 6.46 -3.48
N THR A 210 -21.80 7.69 -3.03
CA THR A 210 -20.83 8.79 -3.19
C THR A 210 -19.85 8.93 -2.02
N ARG A 211 -20.03 8.19 -0.93
CA ARG A 211 -19.22 8.31 0.29
C ARG A 211 -17.71 8.17 0.03
N ILE A 212 -17.32 7.20 -0.76
CA ILE A 212 -15.90 6.93 -1.04
C ILE A 212 -15.27 7.96 -1.99
N ALA A 213 -16.08 8.71 -2.76
CA ALA A 213 -15.61 9.79 -3.62
C ALA A 213 -14.99 10.95 -2.84
N ALA A 214 -15.23 11.06 -1.52
CA ALA A 214 -14.65 12.07 -0.65
C ALA A 214 -13.17 11.81 -0.28
N SER A 215 -12.57 10.74 -0.77
CA SER A 215 -11.16 10.43 -0.56
C SER A 215 -10.25 11.40 -1.30
N ASP A 216 -8.96 11.49 -0.90
CA ASP A 216 -7.97 12.37 -1.53
C ASP A 216 -7.83 12.06 -3.04
N PRO A 217 -8.19 12.99 -3.93
CA PRO A 217 -8.14 12.75 -5.37
C PRO A 217 -6.73 12.52 -5.89
N ARG A 218 -5.68 13.08 -5.26
CA ARG A 218 -4.28 12.90 -5.69
C ARG A 218 -3.85 11.45 -5.53
N MET A 219 -4.16 10.86 -4.37
CA MET A 219 -3.88 9.44 -4.11
C MET A 219 -4.58 8.53 -5.15
N TRP A 220 -5.83 8.83 -5.50
CA TRP A 220 -6.58 8.01 -6.44
C TRP A 220 -6.12 8.19 -7.89
N ILE A 221 -5.68 9.40 -8.28
CA ILE A 221 -5.03 9.61 -9.58
C ILE A 221 -3.78 8.72 -9.69
N ASP A 222 -2.95 8.67 -8.66
CA ASP A 222 -1.75 7.83 -8.65
C ASP A 222 -2.10 6.34 -8.74
N ILE A 223 -3.10 5.87 -7.98
CA ILE A 223 -3.55 4.48 -7.99
C ILE A 223 -4.09 4.08 -9.37
N LEU A 224 -5.00 4.87 -9.93
CA LEU A 224 -5.61 4.60 -11.24
C LEU A 224 -4.58 4.66 -12.37
N SER A 225 -3.65 5.62 -12.31
CA SER A 225 -2.57 5.75 -13.28
C SER A 225 -1.58 4.58 -13.23
N ALA A 226 -1.45 3.92 -12.07
CA ALA A 226 -0.60 2.76 -11.91
C ALA A 226 -1.26 1.44 -12.35
N ASN A 227 -2.61 1.41 -12.56
CA ASN A 227 -3.36 0.22 -12.97
C ASN A 227 -4.35 0.49 -14.13
N PRO A 228 -3.94 1.21 -15.20
CA PRO A 228 -4.88 1.72 -16.19
C PRO A 228 -5.55 0.62 -17.05
N GLY A 229 -4.81 -0.42 -17.43
CA GLY A 229 -5.31 -1.51 -18.28
C GLY A 229 -6.49 -2.24 -17.64
N PRO A 230 -6.30 -2.92 -16.50
CA PRO A 230 -7.38 -3.63 -15.80
C PRO A 230 -8.60 -2.74 -15.47
N VAL A 231 -8.39 -1.46 -15.17
CA VAL A 231 -9.50 -0.52 -14.92
C VAL A 231 -10.26 -0.19 -16.19
N ALA A 232 -9.56 0.05 -17.30
CA ALA A 232 -10.20 0.36 -18.60
C ALA A 232 -11.00 -0.84 -19.14
N ASP A 233 -10.47 -2.06 -18.99
CA ASP A 233 -11.16 -3.28 -19.40
C ASP A 233 -12.49 -3.44 -18.65
N LEU A 234 -12.47 -3.30 -17.32
CA LEU A 234 -13.69 -3.37 -16.49
C LEU A 234 -14.71 -2.27 -16.80
N LEU A 235 -14.25 -1.05 -17.08
CA LEU A 235 -15.16 0.04 -17.47
C LEU A 235 -15.82 -0.24 -18.81
N SER A 236 -15.08 -0.86 -19.75
CA SER A 236 -15.62 -1.27 -21.04
C SER A 236 -16.68 -2.36 -20.88
N ASP A 237 -16.45 -3.33 -20.00
CA ASP A 237 -17.43 -4.38 -19.70
C ASP A 237 -18.71 -3.78 -19.10
N VAL A 238 -18.59 -2.92 -18.09
CA VAL A 238 -19.76 -2.24 -17.47
C VAL A 238 -20.51 -1.38 -18.49
N ALA A 239 -19.80 -0.66 -19.37
CA ALA A 239 -20.43 0.13 -20.41
C ALA A 239 -21.16 -0.74 -21.47
N GLY A 240 -20.66 -1.96 -21.69
CA GLY A 240 -21.31 -2.94 -22.57
C GLY A 240 -22.58 -3.59 -21.99
N ASP A 241 -22.70 -3.60 -20.67
CA ASP A 241 -23.85 -4.15 -19.94
C ASP A 241 -25.02 -3.14 -19.84
N LEU A 242 -24.80 -1.85 -20.14
CA LEU A 242 -25.80 -0.76 -20.13
C LEU A 242 -26.48 -0.57 -21.47
#